data_68f9c846de2c541e8991ee88bb2a7751
#
_entry.id   68f9c846de2c541e8991ee88bb2a7751
#
_cell.length_a   1.000
_cell.length_b   1.000
_cell.length_c   1.000
_cell.angle_alpha   90.00
_cell.angle_beta   90.00
_cell.angle_gamma   90.00
#
_symmetry.space_group_name_H-M   'P 1'
#
loop_
_entity.id
_entity.type
_entity.pdbx_description
1 polymer ?
#
loop_
_entity_poly.entity_id
_entity_poly.type
_entity_poly.pdbx_seq_one_letter_code
_entity_poly.pdbx_strand_id
1 'polypeptide(L)'
;MNKNIEQKLLDKNTNPTSMRILVYDFLKQQQIAMSLSEIESHFYKADRVTIYRTLKTFEEKGIVHSIQENTTVKYILCHDGCDENTHKDWHLHFYCKICKQTTCKEDFIIPQNGSQNYRIDELKLFGKGICENCLKESLQ
;
A
#
# COMPACT_ATOMS: atom_id res chain seq x y z
N MET A 1 20.63 7.01 -3.29
CA MET A 1 19.33 6.56 -2.76
C MET A 1 18.17 7.40 -3.26
N ASN A 2 18.27 8.73 -3.15
CA ASN A 2 17.17 9.61 -3.61
C ASN A 2 16.94 9.55 -5.11
N LYS A 3 17.99 9.37 -5.90
CA LYS A 3 17.87 9.29 -7.37
C LYS A 3 16.97 8.13 -7.82
N ASN A 4 17.03 7.01 -7.12
CA ASN A 4 16.20 5.85 -7.45
C ASN A 4 14.73 6.14 -7.17
N ILE A 5 14.43 6.79 -6.03
CA ILE A 5 13.07 7.17 -5.67
C ILE A 5 12.54 8.23 -6.63
N GLU A 6 13.37 9.23 -6.96
CA GLU A 6 13.01 10.27 -7.92
C GLU A 6 12.58 9.67 -9.27
N GLN A 7 13.38 8.70 -9.77
CA GLN A 7 13.08 8.04 -11.02
C GLN A 7 11.78 7.24 -10.94
N LYS A 8 11.54 6.55 -9.84
CA LYS A 8 10.31 5.79 -9.64
C LYS A 8 9.08 6.69 -9.64
N LEU A 9 9.20 7.87 -9.03
CA LEU A 9 8.10 8.84 -9.02
C LEU A 9 7.85 9.40 -10.43
N LEU A 10 8.92 9.72 -11.15
CA LEU A 10 8.81 10.21 -12.53
C LEU A 10 8.20 9.16 -13.45
N ASP A 11 8.56 7.88 -13.26
CA ASP A 11 8.00 6.78 -14.04
C ASP A 11 6.49 6.64 -13.83
N LYS A 12 6.00 7.13 -12.71
CA LYS A 12 4.57 7.13 -12.37
C LYS A 12 3.93 8.50 -12.60
N ASN A 13 4.54 9.34 -13.46
CA ASN A 13 4.04 10.67 -13.80
C ASN A 13 3.84 11.57 -12.57
N THR A 14 4.76 11.46 -11.62
CA THR A 14 4.67 12.19 -10.36
C THR A 14 5.97 12.98 -10.15
N ASN A 15 5.85 14.30 -9.96
CA ASN A 15 7.01 15.14 -9.72
C ASN A 15 7.60 14.82 -8.34
N PRO A 16 8.92 14.60 -8.27
CA PRO A 16 9.57 14.28 -6.99
C PRO A 16 9.81 15.55 -6.16
N THR A 17 8.88 15.82 -5.26
CA THR A 17 9.08 16.88 -4.25
C THR A 17 9.72 16.26 -3.01
N SER A 18 10.27 17.11 -2.13
CA SER A 18 10.92 16.66 -0.90
C SER A 18 9.97 15.78 -0.08
N MET A 19 8.74 16.22 0.12
CA MET A 19 7.76 15.45 0.92
C MET A 19 7.41 14.13 0.26
N ARG A 20 7.24 14.11 -1.06
CA ARG A 20 6.91 12.88 -1.78
C ARG A 20 8.05 11.87 -1.69
N ILE A 21 9.29 12.32 -1.78
CA ILE A 21 10.46 11.44 -1.64
C ILE A 21 10.51 10.85 -0.22
N LEU A 22 10.29 11.69 0.79
CA LEU A 22 10.35 11.27 2.19
C LEU A 22 9.24 10.27 2.53
N VAL A 23 8.01 10.52 2.08
CA VAL A 23 6.88 9.63 2.33
C VAL A 23 7.08 8.30 1.62
N TYR A 24 7.53 8.33 0.37
CA TYR A 24 7.82 7.11 -0.38
C TYR A 24 8.88 6.27 0.32
N ASP A 25 9.99 6.89 0.72
CA ASP A 25 11.09 6.19 1.39
C ASP A 25 10.63 5.56 2.70
N PHE A 26 9.82 6.29 3.47
CA PHE A 26 9.28 5.79 4.73
C PHE A 26 8.41 4.55 4.51
N LEU A 27 7.48 4.61 3.55
CA LEU A 27 6.60 3.49 3.24
C LEU A 27 7.37 2.28 2.73
N LYS A 28 8.43 2.53 1.94
CA LYS A 28 9.27 1.46 1.42
C LYS A 28 9.97 0.70 2.54
N GLN A 29 10.41 1.40 3.58
CA GLN A 29 11.11 0.79 4.71
C GLN A 29 10.17 -0.01 5.61
N GLN A 30 8.90 0.37 5.71
CA GLN A 30 7.97 -0.26 6.62
C GLN A 30 7.51 -1.65 6.19
N GLN A 31 7.28 -1.85 4.89
CA GLN A 31 6.80 -3.12 4.32
C GLN A 31 5.46 -3.59 4.88
N ILE A 32 4.78 -2.74 5.62
CA ILE A 32 3.43 -2.97 6.15
C ILE A 32 2.55 -1.77 5.80
N ALA A 33 1.24 -1.96 5.81
CA ALA A 33 0.32 -0.87 5.57
C ALA A 33 0.31 0.07 6.77
N MET A 34 0.35 1.38 6.52
CA MET A 34 0.43 2.41 7.54
C MET A 34 -0.75 3.36 7.44
N SER A 35 -1.34 3.72 8.58
CA SER A 35 -2.40 4.72 8.63
C SER A 35 -1.82 6.12 8.49
N LEU A 36 -2.68 7.10 8.16
CA LEU A 36 -2.27 8.50 8.08
C LEU A 36 -1.69 8.97 9.43
N SER A 37 -2.31 8.56 10.53
CA SER A 37 -1.82 8.94 11.88
C SER A 37 -0.44 8.38 12.17
N GLU A 38 -0.19 7.14 11.76
CA GLU A 38 1.12 6.52 11.94
C GLU A 38 2.20 7.22 11.10
N ILE A 39 1.86 7.57 9.86
CA ILE A 39 2.77 8.28 8.98
C ILE A 39 3.03 9.68 9.52
N GLU A 40 1.98 10.37 9.96
CA GLU A 40 2.08 11.71 10.55
C GLU A 40 3.00 11.71 11.78
N SER A 41 2.90 10.68 12.62
CA SER A 41 3.73 10.55 13.81
C SER A 41 5.22 10.51 13.48
N HIS A 42 5.57 9.91 12.34
CA HIS A 42 6.95 9.86 11.88
C HIS A 42 7.43 11.23 11.40
N PHE A 43 6.54 12.01 10.78
CA PHE A 43 6.87 13.32 10.22
C PHE A 43 6.26 14.44 11.06
N TYR A 44 6.62 14.49 12.34
CA TYR A 44 5.99 15.40 13.30
C TYR A 44 6.08 16.89 12.93
N LYS A 45 7.03 17.26 12.06
CA LYS A 45 7.18 18.64 11.58
C LYS A 45 6.37 18.93 10.33
N ALA A 46 5.79 17.92 9.73
CA ALA A 46 5.03 18.07 8.51
C ALA A 46 3.55 18.25 8.82
N ASP A 47 2.87 19.02 7.97
CA ASP A 47 1.45 19.26 8.08
C ASP A 47 0.68 18.01 7.66
N ARG A 48 -0.33 17.62 8.46
CA ARG A 48 -1.18 16.46 8.19
C ARG A 48 -1.84 16.56 6.81
N VAL A 49 -2.27 17.77 6.41
CA VAL A 49 -2.90 18.00 5.11
C VAL A 49 -1.92 17.70 3.98
N THR A 50 -0.66 18.13 4.13
CA THR A 50 0.38 17.88 3.12
C THR A 50 0.64 16.39 2.96
N ILE A 51 0.73 15.64 4.06
CA ILE A 51 0.93 14.20 4.03
C ILE A 51 -0.27 13.52 3.36
N TYR A 52 -1.48 13.92 3.73
CA TYR A 52 -2.70 13.36 3.16
C TYR A 52 -2.77 13.59 1.64
N ARG A 53 -2.43 14.80 1.19
CA ARG A 53 -2.41 15.13 -0.24
C ARG A 53 -1.37 14.31 -0.99
N THR A 54 -0.21 14.09 -0.36
CA THR A 54 0.84 13.25 -0.92
C THR A 54 0.34 11.82 -1.14
N LEU A 55 -0.33 11.26 -0.12
CA LEU A 55 -0.89 9.92 -0.21
C LEU A 55 -1.99 9.82 -1.26
N LYS A 56 -2.84 10.84 -1.38
CA LYS A 56 -3.89 10.87 -2.40
C LYS A 56 -3.30 10.93 -3.80
N THR A 57 -2.26 11.73 -4.00
CA THR A 57 -1.55 11.78 -5.28
C THR A 57 -0.94 10.41 -5.60
N PHE A 58 -0.32 9.78 -4.60
CA PHE A 58 0.27 8.45 -4.77
C PHE A 58 -0.77 7.39 -5.14
N GLU A 59 -1.95 7.47 -4.52
CA GLU A 59 -3.03 6.54 -4.84
C GLU A 59 -3.52 6.73 -6.27
N GLU A 60 -3.73 7.99 -6.68
CA GLU A 60 -4.19 8.31 -8.05
C GLU A 60 -3.19 7.87 -9.11
N LYS A 61 -1.89 7.92 -8.80
CA LYS A 61 -0.83 7.57 -9.76
C LYS A 61 -0.42 6.11 -9.69
N GLY A 62 -1.09 5.29 -8.88
CA GLY A 62 -0.77 3.88 -8.77
C GLY A 62 0.50 3.59 -7.99
N ILE A 63 0.91 4.49 -7.10
CA ILE A 63 2.10 4.33 -6.28
C ILE A 63 1.77 3.61 -4.98
N VAL A 64 0.61 3.90 -4.37
CA VAL A 64 0.15 3.23 -3.16
C VAL A 64 -1.26 2.67 -3.35
N HIS A 65 -1.57 1.62 -2.57
CA HIS A 65 -2.92 1.12 -2.41
C HIS A 65 -3.46 1.60 -1.07
N SER A 66 -4.75 1.92 -1.02
CA SER A 66 -5.43 2.18 0.24
C SER A 66 -6.21 0.94 0.65
N ILE A 67 -6.16 0.60 1.93
CA ILE A 67 -6.83 -0.56 2.51
C ILE A 67 -7.75 -0.07 3.61
N GLN A 68 -9.04 -0.35 3.48
CA GLN A 68 -10.04 0.02 4.48
C GLN A 68 -10.13 -1.08 5.54
N GLU A 69 -9.77 -0.77 6.78
CA GLU A 69 -9.91 -1.66 7.91
C GLU A 69 -10.85 -1.01 8.93
N ASN A 70 -12.07 -1.55 9.04
CA ASN A 70 -13.10 -0.94 9.90
C ASN A 70 -13.26 0.54 9.55
N THR A 71 -12.89 1.45 10.46
CA THR A 71 -12.98 2.89 10.23
C THR A 71 -11.64 3.52 9.82
N THR A 72 -10.57 2.72 9.76
CA THR A 72 -9.22 3.22 9.48
C THR A 72 -8.80 2.87 8.06
N VAL A 73 -8.23 3.85 7.35
CA VAL A 73 -7.64 3.64 6.03
C VAL A 73 -6.13 3.54 6.21
N LYS A 74 -5.52 2.50 5.62
CA LYS A 74 -4.08 2.31 5.63
C LYS A 74 -3.54 2.33 4.20
N TYR A 75 -2.27 2.68 4.08
CA TYR A 75 -1.60 2.84 2.79
C TYR A 75 -0.37 1.96 2.72
N ILE A 76 -0.17 1.30 1.58
CA ILE A 76 1.00 0.46 1.32
C ILE A 76 1.44 0.66 -0.12
N LEU A 77 2.75 0.55 -0.37
CA LEU A 77 3.27 0.72 -1.72
C LEU A 77 2.76 -0.36 -2.66
N CYS A 78 2.41 0.06 -3.87
CA CYS A 78 2.01 -0.85 -4.94
C CYS A 78 3.21 -1.53 -5.57
N HIS A 79 2.94 -2.57 -6.36
CA HIS A 79 3.95 -3.17 -7.24
C HIS A 79 4.30 -2.22 -8.38
N ASP A 80 5.47 -2.45 -8.97
CA ASP A 80 5.93 -1.65 -10.09
C ASP A 80 5.02 -1.73 -11.31
N GLY A 81 4.18 -2.77 -11.42
CA GLY A 81 3.25 -2.94 -12.52
C GLY A 81 1.98 -2.10 -12.45
N CYS A 82 1.72 -1.44 -11.31
CA CYS A 82 0.55 -0.59 -11.17
C CYS A 82 0.81 0.81 -11.72
N ASP A 83 -0.20 1.41 -12.37
CA ASP A 83 -0.14 2.80 -12.82
C ASP A 83 -1.54 3.44 -12.68
N GLU A 84 -1.69 4.69 -13.15
CA GLU A 84 -2.96 5.42 -13.03
C GLU A 84 -4.10 4.79 -13.83
N ASN A 85 -3.76 4.03 -14.89
CA ASN A 85 -4.74 3.39 -15.75
C ASN A 85 -4.95 1.91 -15.43
N THR A 86 -3.94 1.29 -14.81
CA THR A 86 -3.94 -0.15 -14.55
C THR A 86 -3.53 -0.40 -13.11
N HIS A 87 -4.47 -0.18 -12.21
CA HIS A 87 -4.24 -0.40 -10.78
C HIS A 87 -4.56 -1.86 -10.46
N LYS A 88 -3.63 -2.74 -10.82
CA LYS A 88 -3.81 -4.19 -10.64
C LYS A 88 -3.49 -4.60 -9.22
N ASP A 89 -4.46 -4.41 -8.35
CA ASP A 89 -4.36 -4.82 -6.95
C ASP A 89 -4.90 -6.24 -6.78
N TRP A 90 -4.33 -7.17 -7.56
CA TRP A 90 -4.80 -8.56 -7.67
C TRP A 90 -4.05 -9.47 -6.71
N HIS A 91 -3.72 -8.98 -5.54
CA HIS A 91 -3.06 -9.78 -4.49
C HIS A 91 -3.81 -9.58 -3.18
N LEU A 92 -3.57 -10.51 -2.25
CA LEU A 92 -4.24 -10.50 -0.96
C LEU A 92 -3.60 -9.48 -0.04
N HIS A 93 -4.42 -8.62 0.54
CA HIS A 93 -4.01 -7.76 1.66
C HIS A 93 -4.42 -8.49 2.93
N PHE A 94 -3.44 -8.83 3.75
CA PHE A 94 -3.67 -9.71 4.89
C PHE A 94 -3.47 -8.96 6.21
N TYR A 95 -4.49 -9.03 7.08
CA TYR A 95 -4.47 -8.43 8.42
C TYR A 95 -4.32 -9.53 9.46
N CYS A 96 -3.30 -9.41 10.33
CA CYS A 96 -3.07 -10.34 11.42
C CYS A 96 -3.80 -9.83 12.67
N LYS A 97 -4.65 -10.66 13.24
CA LYS A 97 -5.44 -10.32 14.42
C LYS A 97 -4.57 -10.21 15.67
N ILE A 98 -3.39 -10.82 15.68
CA ILE A 98 -2.52 -10.86 16.86
C ILE A 98 -1.56 -9.68 16.87
N CYS A 99 -0.73 -9.51 15.83
CA CYS A 99 0.22 -8.40 15.80
C CYS A 99 -0.36 -7.12 15.20
N LYS A 100 -1.58 -7.19 14.65
CA LYS A 100 -2.32 -6.03 14.12
C LYS A 100 -1.67 -5.38 12.89
N GLN A 101 -0.78 -6.10 12.22
CA GLN A 101 -0.12 -5.59 11.00
C GLN A 101 -0.84 -6.04 9.75
N THR A 102 -0.84 -5.18 8.73
CA THR A 102 -1.41 -5.48 7.43
C THR A 102 -0.29 -5.54 6.40
N THR A 103 -0.21 -6.65 5.66
CA THR A 103 0.82 -6.86 4.65
C THR A 103 0.20 -7.30 3.33
N CYS A 104 0.96 -7.18 2.25
CA CYS A 104 0.57 -7.72 0.95
C CYS A 104 1.10 -9.14 0.81
N LYS A 105 0.25 -10.06 0.36
CA LYS A 105 0.63 -11.44 0.08
C LYS A 105 0.55 -11.68 -1.42
N GLU A 106 1.68 -11.50 -2.09
CA GLU A 106 1.78 -11.63 -3.54
C GLU A 106 1.70 -13.08 -4.00
N ASP A 107 2.04 -14.00 -3.10
CA ASP A 107 2.03 -15.44 -3.39
C ASP A 107 0.62 -16.04 -3.40
N PHE A 108 -0.38 -15.28 -3.00
CA PHE A 108 -1.77 -15.75 -3.04
C PHE A 108 -2.31 -15.60 -4.47
N ILE A 109 -2.55 -16.72 -5.13
CA ILE A 109 -2.97 -16.74 -6.52
C ILE A 109 -4.49 -16.73 -6.61
N ILE A 110 -5.03 -15.77 -7.37
CA ILE A 110 -6.46 -15.63 -7.60
C ILE A 110 -6.80 -16.32 -8.91
N PRO A 111 -7.70 -17.32 -8.91
CA PRO A 111 -8.14 -17.92 -10.17
C PRO A 111 -8.87 -16.90 -11.03
N GLN A 112 -8.44 -16.75 -12.28
CA GLN A 112 -9.02 -15.79 -13.21
C GLN A 112 -10.03 -16.45 -14.14
N ASN A 113 -10.99 -17.16 -13.56
CA ASN A 113 -12.04 -17.84 -14.31
C ASN A 113 -13.32 -17.02 -14.25
N GLY A 114 -13.25 -15.80 -14.75
CA GLY A 114 -14.38 -14.90 -14.72
C GLY A 114 -15.26 -14.98 -15.95
N SER A 115 -16.47 -14.42 -15.84
CA SER A 115 -17.40 -14.29 -16.96
C SER A 115 -16.84 -13.30 -17.99
N GLN A 116 -17.13 -13.59 -19.27
CA GLN A 116 -16.75 -12.69 -20.34
C GLN A 116 -17.75 -11.53 -20.51
N ASN A 117 -18.81 -11.52 -19.72
CA ASN A 117 -19.91 -10.56 -19.87
C ASN A 117 -19.72 -9.26 -19.09
N TYR A 118 -18.63 -9.14 -18.33
CA TYR A 118 -18.32 -7.90 -17.60
C TYR A 118 -16.81 -7.68 -17.55
N ARG A 119 -16.42 -6.45 -17.31
CA ARG A 119 -15.02 -6.06 -17.17
C ARG A 119 -14.74 -5.67 -15.73
N ILE A 120 -13.68 -6.24 -15.16
CA ILE A 120 -13.23 -5.87 -13.82
C ILE A 120 -12.12 -4.84 -13.93
N ASP A 121 -12.42 -3.61 -13.53
CA ASP A 121 -11.43 -2.52 -13.54
C ASP A 121 -10.59 -2.52 -12.27
N GLU A 122 -11.18 -2.97 -11.16
CA GLU A 122 -10.49 -3.00 -9.87
C GLU A 122 -10.96 -4.21 -9.07
N LEU A 123 -10.02 -4.88 -8.44
CA LEU A 123 -10.32 -6.01 -7.55
C LEU A 123 -9.49 -5.84 -6.28
N LYS A 124 -10.19 -5.79 -5.14
CA LYS A 124 -9.54 -5.71 -3.84
C LYS A 124 -9.85 -6.96 -3.05
N LEU A 125 -8.80 -7.63 -2.57
CA LEU A 125 -8.93 -8.82 -1.72
C LEU A 125 -8.38 -8.49 -0.33
N PHE A 126 -9.16 -8.80 0.67
CA PHE A 126 -8.79 -8.56 2.06
C PHE A 126 -9.01 -9.84 2.86
N GLY A 127 -7.97 -10.29 3.57
CA GLY A 127 -8.03 -11.46 4.44
C GLY A 127 -7.67 -11.09 5.87
N LYS A 128 -8.27 -11.79 6.81
CA LYS A 128 -8.02 -11.60 8.23
C LYS A 128 -7.70 -12.95 8.87
N GLY A 129 -6.63 -13.00 9.65
CA GLY A 129 -6.23 -14.25 10.28
C GLY A 129 -5.02 -14.07 11.17
N ILE A 130 -4.11 -15.04 11.13
CA ILE A 130 -2.88 -15.03 11.93
C ILE A 130 -1.69 -15.17 10.97
N CYS A 131 -0.73 -14.24 11.03
CA CYS A 131 0.42 -14.26 10.14
C CYS A 131 1.39 -15.38 10.50
N GLU A 132 2.35 -15.65 9.61
CA GLU A 132 3.32 -16.73 9.79
C GLU A 132 4.09 -16.65 11.10
N ASN A 133 4.56 -15.45 11.43
CA ASN A 133 5.35 -15.24 12.65
C ASN A 133 4.52 -15.51 13.90
N CYS A 134 3.30 -14.98 13.96
CA CYS A 134 2.42 -15.19 15.10
C CYS A 134 1.95 -16.64 15.19
N LEU A 135 1.76 -17.29 14.05
CA LEU A 135 1.38 -18.70 14.02
C LEU A 135 2.50 -19.58 14.56
N LYS A 136 3.74 -19.29 14.21
CA LYS A 136 4.91 -20.01 14.73
C LYS A 136 5.07 -19.79 16.23
N GLU A 137 4.87 -18.57 16.70
CA GLU A 137 4.97 -18.25 18.12
C GLU A 137 3.90 -18.97 18.95
N SER A 138 2.67 -19.10 18.38
CA SER A 138 1.57 -19.76 19.10
C SER A 138 1.75 -21.28 19.19
N LEU A 139 2.61 -21.88 18.36
CA LEU A 139 2.90 -23.30 18.39
C LEU A 139 4.01 -23.67 19.39
N GLN A 140 4.65 -22.69 19.99
CA GLN A 140 5.62 -22.89 21.05
C GLN A 140 4.92 -22.75 22.40
#